data_545020fd78837edf047d15423d8ac8db
#
_entry.id   545020fd78837edf047d15423d8ac8db
#
_cell.length_a   1.000
_cell.length_b   1.000
_cell.length_c   1.000
_cell.angle_alpha   90.00
_cell.angle_beta   90.00
_cell.angle_gamma   90.00
#
_symmetry.space_group_name_H-M   'P 1'
#
loop_
_entity.id
_entity.type
_entity.pdbx_description
1 polymer ?
#
loop_
_entity_poly.entity_id
_entity_poly.type
_entity_poly.pdbx_seq_one_letter_code
_entity_poly.pdbx_strand_id
1 'polypeptide(L)'
;MASLIPWRRESALAEWDPFRELEEMHERMGRLLDRTFGDWLSTEGWLPMVDVEERDDAWVIEADLPGVERKDVTVELQDNQLSIHGERKERERSGQLRRRTRRTGRFEYRLTLPSGVEGDKVQASMANGVLTVVVPKSSAAQRKRIEVKSS
;
A
#
# COMPACT_ATOMS: atom_id res chain seq x y z
N MET A 1 -53.03 -44.63 -2.06
CA MET A 1 -52.20 -43.84 -2.99
C MET A 1 -51.20 -43.01 -2.23
N ALA A 2 -49.99 -43.33 -2.37
CA ALA A 2 -48.94 -42.54 -1.76
C ALA A 2 -48.79 -41.22 -2.52
N SER A 3 -49.07 -40.12 -1.87
CA SER A 3 -48.73 -38.81 -2.40
C SER A 3 -47.20 -38.68 -2.37
N LEU A 4 -46.64 -38.66 -3.52
CA LEU A 4 -45.24 -38.33 -3.66
C LEU A 4 -45.05 -36.85 -3.30
N ILE A 5 -44.65 -36.60 -2.08
CA ILE A 5 -44.20 -35.28 -1.69
C ILE A 5 -42.90 -35.05 -2.45
N PRO A 6 -42.85 -34.11 -3.38
CA PRO A 6 -41.59 -33.83 -4.03
C PRO A 6 -40.60 -33.37 -2.96
N TRP A 7 -39.49 -34.02 -2.92
CA TRP A 7 -38.37 -33.61 -2.07
C TRP A 7 -37.87 -32.24 -2.51
N ARG A 8 -38.52 -31.23 -1.97
CA ARG A 8 -38.02 -29.84 -2.16
C ARG A 8 -36.90 -29.53 -1.16
N ARG A 9 -35.91 -30.40 -1.11
CA ARG A 9 -34.69 -30.09 -0.36
C ARG A 9 -33.65 -29.37 -1.19
N GLU A 10 -33.87 -29.27 -2.50
CA GLU A 10 -32.94 -28.58 -3.38
C GLU A 10 -33.03 -27.05 -3.32
N SER A 11 -34.18 -26.52 -2.90
CA SER A 11 -34.37 -25.08 -2.89
C SER A 11 -33.67 -24.35 -1.74
N ALA A 12 -33.38 -25.05 -0.63
CA ALA A 12 -32.66 -24.42 0.48
C ALA A 12 -31.15 -24.33 0.25
N LEU A 13 -30.60 -25.23 -0.58
CA LEU A 13 -29.18 -25.19 -0.95
C LEU A 13 -28.95 -24.30 -2.17
N ALA A 14 -29.98 -24.06 -2.98
CA ALA A 14 -29.91 -23.18 -4.13
C ALA A 14 -29.93 -21.68 -3.76
N GLU A 15 -30.40 -21.35 -2.54
CA GLU A 15 -30.37 -19.98 -2.03
C GLU A 15 -29.06 -19.61 -1.35
N TRP A 16 -28.25 -20.61 -1.01
CA TRP A 16 -26.94 -20.36 -0.41
C TRP A 16 -25.85 -20.48 -1.45
N ASP A 17 -25.43 -19.34 -1.98
CA ASP A 17 -24.29 -19.22 -2.89
C ASP A 17 -23.10 -18.65 -2.11
N PRO A 18 -22.07 -19.48 -1.81
CA PRO A 18 -20.90 -19.01 -1.06
C PRO A 18 -20.10 -17.93 -1.82
N PHE A 19 -20.15 -17.94 -3.14
CA PHE A 19 -19.49 -16.92 -3.97
C PHE A 19 -20.21 -15.57 -3.86
N ARG A 20 -21.53 -15.59 -3.79
CA ARG A 20 -22.35 -14.39 -3.62
C ARG A 20 -22.17 -13.77 -2.24
N GLU A 21 -22.08 -14.57 -1.19
CA GLU A 21 -21.75 -14.11 0.16
C GLU A 21 -20.36 -13.51 0.23
N LEU A 22 -19.39 -14.11 -0.45
CA LEU A 22 -18.03 -13.59 -0.51
C LEU A 22 -17.99 -12.23 -1.23
N GLU A 23 -18.71 -12.08 -2.34
CA GLU A 23 -18.85 -10.81 -3.05
C GLU A 23 -19.53 -9.74 -2.19
N GLU A 24 -20.60 -10.09 -1.48
CA GLU A 24 -21.29 -9.19 -0.54
C GLU A 24 -20.39 -8.78 0.61
N MET A 25 -19.57 -9.69 1.12
CA MET A 25 -18.56 -9.38 2.15
C MET A 25 -17.48 -8.43 1.60
N HIS A 26 -17.01 -8.64 0.37
CA HIS A 26 -16.07 -7.74 -0.27
C HIS A 26 -16.66 -6.34 -0.49
N GLU A 27 -17.90 -6.25 -0.91
CA GLU A 27 -18.60 -4.97 -1.07
C GLU A 27 -18.83 -4.25 0.26
N ARG A 28 -19.19 -4.99 1.31
CA ARG A 28 -19.32 -4.42 2.67
C ARG A 28 -18.00 -3.95 3.23
N MET A 29 -16.94 -4.72 3.00
CA MET A 29 -15.59 -4.37 3.42
C MET A 29 -15.08 -3.15 2.66
N GLY A 30 -15.33 -3.08 1.35
CA GLY A 30 -15.06 -1.92 0.53
C GLY A 30 -15.78 -0.66 1.02
N ARG A 31 -17.07 -0.77 1.36
CA ARG A 31 -17.86 0.34 1.92
C ARG A 31 -17.40 0.76 3.31
N LEU A 32 -16.99 -0.19 4.16
CA LEU A 32 -16.42 0.11 5.48
C LEU A 32 -15.07 0.79 5.35
N LEU A 33 -14.25 0.33 4.42
CA LEU A 33 -12.97 0.96 4.11
C LEU A 33 -13.18 2.37 3.53
N ASP A 34 -14.16 2.57 2.67
CA ASP A 34 -14.53 3.88 2.15
C ASP A 34 -15.05 4.83 3.23
N ARG A 35 -15.79 4.32 4.22
CA ARG A 35 -16.27 5.13 5.35
C ARG A 35 -15.19 5.42 6.38
N THR A 36 -14.32 4.46 6.65
CA THR A 36 -13.29 4.58 7.69
C THR A 36 -12.03 5.27 7.15
N PHE A 37 -11.72 5.04 5.90
CA PHE A 37 -10.55 5.58 5.21
C PHE A 37 -10.92 6.54 4.07
N GLY A 38 -12.21 6.80 3.85
CA GLY A 38 -12.69 7.67 2.78
C GLY A 38 -12.12 9.07 2.85
N ASP A 39 -11.99 9.64 4.04
CA ASP A 39 -11.30 10.91 4.26
C ASP A 39 -9.78 10.79 4.05
N TRP A 40 -9.25 9.60 4.23
CA TRP A 40 -7.84 9.28 4.02
C TRP A 40 -7.52 9.00 2.55
N LEU A 41 -8.46 8.38 1.85
CA LEU A 41 -8.37 8.01 0.43
C LEU A 41 -8.97 9.07 -0.50
N SER A 42 -9.82 9.96 0.02
CA SER A 42 -10.46 11.03 -0.74
C SER A 42 -9.63 12.30 -0.83
N THR A 43 -8.52 12.40 -0.12
CA THR A 43 -7.51 13.37 -0.49
C THR A 43 -7.00 12.97 -1.87
N GLU A 44 -7.35 13.81 -2.83
CA GLU A 44 -7.01 13.77 -4.23
C GLU A 44 -5.67 13.08 -4.50
N GLY A 45 -5.71 11.78 -4.86
CA GLY A 45 -4.48 11.10 -5.16
C GLY A 45 -4.60 9.58 -5.13
N TRP A 46 -3.57 8.96 -5.59
CA TRP A 46 -3.44 7.52 -5.56
C TRP A 46 -2.32 7.10 -4.59
N LEU A 47 -2.42 5.90 -4.07
CA LEU A 47 -1.39 5.33 -3.21
C LEU A 47 -0.49 4.41 -4.02
N PRO A 48 0.83 4.62 -3.98
CA PRO A 48 1.76 3.67 -4.56
C PRO A 48 1.79 2.36 -3.76
N MET A 49 2.13 1.28 -4.44
CA MET A 49 2.49 0.03 -3.78
C MET A 49 3.86 0.19 -3.14
N VAL A 50 3.98 -0.18 -1.87
CA VAL A 50 5.19 0.05 -1.08
C VAL A 50 5.55 -1.20 -0.29
N ASP A 51 6.81 -1.59 -0.38
CA ASP A 51 7.42 -2.57 0.50
C ASP A 51 8.30 -1.87 1.53
N VAL A 52 8.28 -2.34 2.75
CA VAL A 52 9.12 -1.85 3.85
C VAL A 52 9.91 -3.01 4.42
N GLU A 53 11.23 -2.94 4.29
CA GLU A 53 12.15 -3.94 4.80
C GLU A 53 12.91 -3.37 5.99
N GLU A 54 12.93 -4.11 7.08
CA GLU A 54 13.80 -3.79 8.22
C GLU A 54 15.09 -4.59 8.12
N ARG A 55 16.21 -3.88 8.07
CA ARG A 55 17.57 -4.45 8.17
C ARG A 55 18.15 -4.15 9.55
N ASP A 56 19.26 -4.78 9.85
CA ASP A 56 19.95 -4.56 11.15
C ASP A 56 20.35 -3.10 11.35
N ASP A 57 20.75 -2.43 10.28
CA ASP A 57 21.30 -1.06 10.30
C ASP A 57 20.43 -0.01 9.62
N ALA A 58 19.37 -0.39 8.93
CA ALA A 58 18.57 0.55 8.16
C ALA A 58 17.15 0.03 7.89
N TRP A 59 16.27 0.96 7.59
CA TRP A 59 14.98 0.72 6.95
C TRP A 59 15.11 0.95 5.46
N VAL A 60 14.60 0.06 4.66
CA VAL A 60 14.56 0.20 3.20
C VAL A 60 13.13 0.22 2.75
N ILE A 61 12.75 1.29 2.08
CA ILE A 61 11.39 1.49 1.59
C ILE A 61 11.46 1.52 0.05
N GLU A 62 10.72 0.66 -0.58
CA GLU A 62 10.61 0.58 -2.04
C GLU A 62 9.18 0.90 -2.46
N ALA A 63 9.04 1.94 -3.28
CA ALA A 63 7.75 2.39 -3.77
C ALA A 63 7.68 2.27 -5.30
N ASP A 64 6.63 1.65 -5.79
CA ASP A 64 6.37 1.56 -7.22
C ASP A 64 5.77 2.87 -7.74
N LEU A 65 6.54 3.60 -8.52
CA LEU A 65 6.16 4.89 -9.10
C LEU A 65 6.30 4.84 -10.63
N PRO A 66 5.56 3.97 -11.32
CA PRO A 66 5.71 3.81 -12.75
C PRO A 66 5.27 5.06 -13.50
N GLY A 67 6.12 5.54 -14.39
CA GLY A 67 5.84 6.72 -15.19
C GLY A 67 5.96 8.06 -14.45
N VAL A 68 6.42 8.04 -13.20
CA VAL A 68 6.73 9.27 -12.45
C VAL A 68 8.17 9.65 -12.72
N GLU A 69 8.40 10.92 -13.04
CA GLU A 69 9.75 11.42 -13.22
C GLU A 69 10.39 11.79 -11.87
N ARG A 70 11.69 11.62 -11.78
CA ARG A 70 12.46 11.92 -10.56
C ARG A 70 12.25 13.35 -10.04
N LYS A 71 12.09 14.32 -10.94
CA LYS A 71 11.81 15.71 -10.58
C LYS A 71 10.43 15.95 -9.97
N ASP A 72 9.51 15.00 -10.16
CA ASP A 72 8.14 15.09 -9.69
C ASP A 72 7.90 14.30 -8.38
N VAL A 73 8.96 13.80 -7.75
CA VAL A 73 8.92 13.06 -6.47
C VAL A 73 9.67 13.84 -5.41
N THR A 74 9.06 13.95 -4.25
CA THR A 74 9.68 14.53 -3.06
C THR A 74 9.63 13.50 -1.93
N VAL A 75 10.76 13.35 -1.25
CA VAL A 75 10.90 12.49 -0.07
C VAL A 75 11.31 13.38 1.10
N GLU A 76 10.56 13.31 2.17
CA GLU A 76 10.82 14.09 3.39
C GLU A 76 10.78 13.17 4.60
N LEU A 77 11.68 13.40 5.53
CA LEU A 77 11.67 12.76 6.84
C LEU A 77 11.66 13.84 7.91
N GLN A 78 10.60 13.84 8.70
CA GLN A 78 10.48 14.72 9.85
C GLN A 78 10.31 13.87 11.10
N ASP A 79 11.23 13.99 12.04
CA ASP A 79 11.35 13.11 13.18
C ASP A 79 11.49 11.64 12.74
N ASN A 80 10.46 10.85 12.88
CA ASN A 80 10.43 9.46 12.41
C ASN A 80 9.31 9.22 11.38
N GLN A 81 8.70 10.27 10.86
CA GLN A 81 7.69 10.16 9.81
C GLN A 81 8.30 10.40 8.45
N LEU A 82 8.28 9.37 7.62
CA LEU A 82 8.68 9.44 6.22
C LEU A 82 7.46 9.78 5.37
N SER A 83 7.62 10.78 4.52
CA SER A 83 6.63 11.19 3.55
C SER A 83 7.19 11.10 2.14
N ILE A 84 6.49 10.42 1.27
CA ILE A 84 6.79 10.32 -0.16
C ILE A 84 5.59 10.90 -0.89
N HIS A 85 5.80 11.98 -1.63
CA HIS A 85 4.72 12.60 -2.37
C HIS A 85 5.20 13.11 -3.72
N GLY A 86 4.28 13.31 -4.61
CA GLY A 86 4.59 13.79 -5.95
C GLY A 86 3.39 13.74 -6.86
N GLU A 87 3.69 13.78 -8.15
CA GLU A 87 2.68 13.79 -9.19
C GLU A 87 3.12 12.96 -10.38
N ARG A 88 2.24 12.11 -10.85
CA ARG A 88 2.36 11.51 -12.16
C ARG A 88 1.59 12.37 -13.16
N LYS A 89 2.32 13.04 -14.02
CA LYS A 89 1.74 13.92 -15.04
C LYS A 89 0.99 13.12 -16.08
N GLU A 90 -0.19 13.62 -16.44
CA GLU A 90 -0.95 13.05 -17.52
C GLU A 90 -0.31 13.40 -18.87
N ARG A 91 -0.18 12.40 -19.70
CA ARG A 91 0.36 12.53 -21.04
C ARG A 91 -0.71 13.03 -21.98
N GLU A 92 -0.38 14.00 -22.83
CA GLU A 92 -1.25 14.39 -23.93
C GLU A 92 -1.48 13.23 -24.91
N ARG A 93 -2.72 13.08 -25.32
CA ARG A 93 -3.14 12.03 -26.23
C ARG A 93 -3.78 12.63 -27.46
N SER A 94 -3.37 12.15 -28.63
CA SER A 94 -3.97 12.53 -29.89
C SER A 94 -5.26 11.77 -30.20
N GLY A 95 -5.47 10.64 -29.53
CA GLY A 95 -6.63 9.80 -29.71
C GLY A 95 -7.68 9.95 -28.63
N GLN A 96 -8.79 9.23 -28.78
CA GLN A 96 -9.85 9.18 -27.80
C GLN A 96 -9.59 8.08 -26.78
N LEU A 97 -9.50 8.43 -25.50
CA LEU A 97 -9.30 7.48 -24.43
C LEU A 97 -10.57 6.65 -24.21
N ARG A 98 -10.49 5.34 -24.47
CA ARG A 98 -11.61 4.40 -24.34
C ARG A 98 -11.68 3.72 -22.99
N ARG A 99 -10.53 3.52 -22.35
CA ARG A 99 -10.42 2.91 -21.01
C ARG A 99 -9.28 3.56 -20.24
N ARG A 100 -9.56 3.91 -18.99
CA ARG A 100 -8.56 4.44 -18.09
C ARG A 100 -8.49 3.54 -16.85
N THR A 101 -7.37 2.90 -16.65
CA THR A 101 -7.06 2.11 -15.45
C THR A 101 -5.74 2.54 -14.83
N ARG A 102 -4.87 3.22 -15.61
CA ARG A 102 -3.61 3.74 -15.09
C ARG A 102 -3.88 4.98 -14.23
N ARG A 103 -3.25 4.98 -13.07
CA ARG A 103 -3.40 6.08 -12.11
C ARG A 103 -2.52 7.25 -12.50
N THR A 104 -3.08 8.45 -12.48
CA THR A 104 -2.39 9.70 -12.75
C THR A 104 -2.73 10.71 -11.66
N GLY A 105 -2.01 11.81 -11.62
CA GLY A 105 -2.20 12.87 -10.66
C GLY A 105 -1.31 12.73 -9.44
N ARG A 106 -1.70 13.37 -8.37
CA ARG A 106 -0.94 13.42 -7.13
C ARG A 106 -0.99 12.11 -6.37
N PHE A 107 0.10 11.80 -5.72
CA PHE A 107 0.19 10.68 -4.77
C PHE A 107 0.88 11.16 -3.49
N GLU A 108 0.54 10.52 -2.40
CA GLU A 108 1.16 10.73 -1.11
C GLU A 108 1.16 9.42 -0.33
N TYR A 109 2.30 9.09 0.23
CA TYR A 109 2.48 7.95 1.12
C TYR A 109 3.21 8.41 2.37
N ARG A 110 2.65 8.10 3.53
CA ARG A 110 3.26 8.40 4.83
C ARG A 110 3.48 7.13 5.61
N LEU A 111 4.66 7.06 6.21
CA LEU A 111 5.06 5.94 7.04
C LEU A 111 5.71 6.48 8.31
N THR A 112 5.22 6.02 9.45
CA THR A 112 5.88 6.30 10.72
C THR A 112 6.86 5.16 11.01
N LEU A 113 8.14 5.48 11.04
CA LEU A 113 9.19 4.56 11.42
C LEU A 113 9.35 4.53 12.94
N PRO A 114 9.86 3.43 13.52
CA PRO A 114 10.24 3.44 14.92
C PRO A 114 11.29 4.52 15.21
N SER A 115 11.33 5.01 16.45
CA SER A 115 12.33 5.97 16.87
C SER A 115 13.76 5.44 16.71
N GLY A 116 14.71 6.32 16.54
CA GLY A 116 16.11 5.94 16.39
C GLY A 116 16.57 5.85 14.94
N VAL A 117 16.06 6.71 14.08
CA VAL A 117 16.52 6.86 12.70
C VAL A 117 17.42 8.08 12.55
N GLU A 118 18.41 8.00 11.66
CA GLU A 118 19.29 9.12 11.34
C GLU A 118 18.80 9.85 10.09
N GLY A 119 18.06 10.92 10.30
CA GLY A 119 17.48 11.71 9.21
C GLY A 119 18.49 12.36 8.27
N ASP A 120 19.65 12.72 8.78
CA ASP A 120 20.71 13.37 7.99
C ASP A 120 21.39 12.44 7.00
N LYS A 121 21.23 11.13 7.15
CA LYS A 121 21.86 10.11 6.32
C LYS A 121 20.88 9.37 5.41
N VAL A 122 19.66 9.87 5.27
CA VAL A 122 18.66 9.28 4.38
C VAL A 122 19.11 9.43 2.93
N GLN A 123 19.03 8.34 2.19
CA GLN A 123 19.34 8.31 0.77
C GLN A 123 18.10 7.86 0.00
N ALA A 124 17.85 8.51 -1.11
CA ALA A 124 16.77 8.14 -2.01
C ALA A 124 17.30 8.05 -3.45
N SER A 125 16.89 7.02 -4.14
CA SER A 125 17.24 6.80 -5.53
C SER A 125 16.03 6.27 -6.30
N MET A 126 16.02 6.50 -7.59
CA MET A 126 14.94 6.06 -8.45
C MET A 126 15.51 5.38 -9.68
N ALA A 127 15.09 4.16 -9.93
CA ALA A 127 15.50 3.36 -11.07
C ALA A 127 14.34 2.43 -11.51
N ASN A 128 14.14 2.32 -12.81
CA ASN A 128 13.13 1.42 -13.39
C ASN A 128 11.71 1.60 -12.83
N GLY A 129 11.33 2.83 -12.50
CA GLY A 129 10.03 3.13 -11.90
C GLY A 129 9.89 2.76 -10.43
N VAL A 130 10.97 2.42 -9.75
CA VAL A 130 10.98 2.12 -8.32
C VAL A 130 11.78 3.18 -7.59
N LEU A 131 11.16 3.80 -6.60
CA LEU A 131 11.82 4.67 -5.64
C LEU A 131 12.32 3.83 -4.47
N THR A 132 13.60 3.89 -4.20
CA THR A 132 14.21 3.23 -3.04
C THR A 132 14.69 4.29 -2.07
N VAL A 133 14.20 4.23 -0.84
CA VAL A 133 14.60 5.13 0.26
C VAL A 133 15.26 4.29 1.33
N VAL A 134 16.48 4.64 1.68
CA VAL A 134 17.25 3.99 2.75
C VAL A 134 17.35 4.95 3.91
N VAL A 135 16.80 4.54 5.05
CA VAL A 135 16.80 5.32 6.29
C VAL A 135 17.66 4.58 7.31
N PRO A 136 18.90 5.05 7.56
CA PRO A 136 19.76 4.40 8.52
C PRO A 136 19.21 4.47 9.95
N LYS A 137 19.40 3.42 10.70
CA LYS A 137 19.15 3.40 12.14
C LYS A 137 20.30 4.07 12.87
N SER A 138 19.97 4.78 13.95
CA SER A 138 21.00 5.26 14.86
C SER A 138 21.75 4.07 15.47
N SER A 139 22.98 4.27 15.91
CA SER A 139 23.78 3.21 16.53
C SER A 139 23.10 2.60 17.75
N ALA A 140 22.30 3.39 18.46
CA ALA A 140 21.53 2.92 19.62
C ALA A 140 20.33 2.04 19.24
N ALA A 141 19.81 2.20 18.02
CA ALA A 141 18.64 1.44 17.52
C ALA A 141 19.02 0.19 16.72
N GLN A 142 20.30 0.01 16.39
CA GLN A 142 20.75 -1.15 15.65
C GLN A 142 20.66 -2.41 16.50
N ARG A 143 20.33 -3.52 15.86
CA ARG A 143 20.28 -4.83 16.52
C ARG A 143 21.67 -5.20 17.04
N LYS A 144 21.76 -5.48 18.33
CA LYS A 144 23.00 -5.94 18.98
C LYS A 144 22.94 -7.45 19.19
N ARG A 145 23.98 -8.14 18.75
CA ARG A 145 24.17 -9.54 19.07
C ARG A 145 24.83 -9.64 20.42
N ILE A 146 24.18 -10.33 21.34
CA ILE A 146 24.71 -10.55 22.69
C ILE A 146 25.30 -11.95 22.78
N GLU A 147 26.56 -12.04 23.17
CA GLU A 147 27.20 -13.31 23.39
C GLU A 147 26.74 -13.91 24.73
N VAL A 148 26.23 -15.13 24.68
CA VAL A 148 25.84 -15.87 25.88
C VAL A 148 27.04 -16.58 26.41
N LYS A 149 27.47 -16.19 27.62
CA LYS A 149 28.59 -16.83 28.31
C LYS A 149 28.07 -17.97 29.17
N SER A 150 28.83 -19.04 29.25
CA SER A 150 28.58 -20.11 30.22
C SER A 150 28.88 -19.61 31.64
N SER A 151 27.97 -19.88 32.57
CA SER A 151 28.15 -19.54 33.99
C SER A 151 29.09 -20.51 34.65
#